data_d9637e80d854f66b2e8dc5d746abbfb6
#
_entry.id   d9637e80d854f66b2e8dc5d746abbfb6
#
_cell.length_a   1.000
_cell.length_b   1.000
_cell.length_c   1.000
_cell.angle_alpha   90.00
_cell.angle_beta   90.00
_cell.angle_gamma   90.00
#
_symmetry.space_group_name_H-M   'P 1'
#
loop_
_entity.id
_entity.type
_entity.pdbx_description
1 polymer ?
#
loop_
_entity_poly.entity_id
_entity_poly.type
_entity_poly.pdbx_seq_one_letter_code
_entity_poly.pdbx_strand_id
1 'polypeptide(L)'
;SRVGENDILSDAYISNQPTLGSLFKSQNASTWEASQWEDLKFTLYRADFESSGSVELYSPELGEGNKQIATLVENPINVISKEIRVGLGTTVHDVTYEVGNTFFQGPDGNPTATGDLVGVAASATGDLTITNPGIGYTPADGTFVFSDVNLVTVSGTGANATADITVRDGVAIAATVSTDAGGNGYQVGDVLTVGTIGIASVGRNLRLTVAGIGQTSQLILDNVQGDFVVGAAGTIKFFNSSGISTELNGVTGGGDVTIP
;
A
#
# COMPACT_ATOMS: atom_id res chain seq x y z
N SER A 1 39.68 -14.52 -7.19
CA SER A 1 40.62 -13.82 -8.06
C SER A 1 41.76 -13.21 -7.25
N ARG A 2 42.92 -13.08 -7.83
CA ARG A 2 44.12 -12.54 -7.21
C ARG A 2 44.69 -11.43 -8.07
N VAL A 3 45.04 -10.32 -7.47
CA VAL A 3 45.67 -9.18 -8.17
C VAL A 3 47.03 -9.60 -8.71
N GLY A 4 47.32 -9.28 -9.98
CA GLY A 4 48.57 -9.63 -10.66
C GLY A 4 48.53 -10.97 -11.40
N GLU A 5 47.41 -11.65 -11.42
CA GLU A 5 47.19 -12.92 -12.14
C GLU A 5 46.04 -12.82 -13.15
N ASN A 6 46.04 -13.71 -14.13
CA ASN A 6 44.91 -13.80 -15.04
C ASN A 6 43.76 -14.59 -14.40
N ASP A 7 42.54 -14.15 -14.60
CA ASP A 7 41.35 -14.86 -14.17
C ASP A 7 41.17 -16.16 -14.98
N ILE A 8 40.99 -17.27 -14.29
CA ILE A 8 40.96 -18.62 -14.89
C ILE A 8 39.81 -18.80 -15.89
N LEU A 9 38.69 -18.06 -15.70
CA LEU A 9 37.51 -18.22 -16.54
C LEU A 9 37.45 -17.25 -17.73
N SER A 10 38.01 -16.05 -17.57
CA SER A 10 37.91 -15.00 -18.59
C SER A 10 39.24 -14.61 -19.21
N ASP A 11 40.35 -15.19 -18.73
CA ASP A 11 41.73 -14.87 -19.10
C ASP A 11 42.08 -13.37 -19.02
N ALA A 12 41.25 -12.61 -18.33
CA ALA A 12 41.45 -11.18 -18.10
C ALA A 12 42.47 -10.96 -16.99
N TYR A 13 43.41 -10.05 -17.20
CA TYR A 13 44.37 -9.67 -16.18
C TYR A 13 43.75 -8.82 -15.09
N ILE A 14 43.90 -9.24 -13.84
CA ILE A 14 43.31 -8.58 -12.68
C ILE A 14 44.29 -7.53 -12.16
N SER A 15 44.03 -6.27 -12.47
CA SER A 15 44.89 -5.14 -12.12
C SER A 15 44.56 -4.51 -10.76
N ASN A 16 43.32 -4.61 -10.32
CA ASN A 16 42.82 -3.97 -9.10
C ASN A 16 41.93 -4.90 -8.28
N GLN A 17 42.00 -4.76 -6.96
CA GLN A 17 41.11 -5.39 -6.03
C GLN A 17 39.87 -4.49 -5.84
N PRO A 18 38.64 -5.03 -5.86
CA PRO A 18 37.46 -4.28 -5.49
C PRO A 18 37.60 -3.79 -4.02
N THR A 19 37.34 -2.52 -3.78
CA THR A 19 37.57 -1.88 -2.46
C THR A 19 36.42 -2.10 -1.47
N LEU A 20 35.57 -3.10 -1.69
CA LEU A 20 34.36 -3.37 -0.90
C LEU A 20 34.56 -4.54 0.06
N GLY A 21 35.42 -4.36 1.05
CA GLY A 21 35.64 -5.35 2.08
C GLY A 21 37.03 -6.01 2.02
N SER A 22 37.26 -7.00 2.86
CA SER A 22 38.49 -7.77 2.94
C SER A 22 38.18 -9.26 3.04
N LEU A 23 38.88 -10.09 2.26
CA LEU A 23 38.79 -11.53 2.38
C LEU A 23 39.62 -12.00 3.58
N PHE A 24 38.99 -12.72 4.50
CA PHE A 24 39.67 -13.39 5.59
C PHE A 24 39.74 -14.89 5.32
N LYS A 25 40.92 -15.47 5.56
CA LYS A 25 41.16 -16.91 5.40
C LYS A 25 41.45 -17.53 6.75
N SER A 26 40.97 -18.74 6.97
CA SER A 26 41.30 -19.52 8.16
C SER A 26 41.51 -20.98 7.79
N GLN A 27 42.52 -21.61 8.35
CA GLN A 27 42.77 -23.05 8.19
C GLN A 27 42.17 -23.88 9.35
N ASN A 28 41.82 -23.25 10.46
CA ASN A 28 41.40 -23.90 11.70
C ASN A 28 40.09 -23.34 12.28
N ALA A 29 39.42 -22.43 11.56
CA ALA A 29 38.24 -21.70 12.03
C ALA A 29 38.41 -20.88 13.32
N SER A 30 39.60 -20.78 13.86
CA SER A 30 39.91 -20.05 15.09
C SER A 30 40.80 -18.82 14.85
N THR A 31 41.69 -18.91 13.89
CA THR A 31 42.61 -17.84 13.50
C THR A 31 42.30 -17.38 12.09
N TRP A 32 42.12 -16.08 11.91
CA TRP A 32 41.73 -15.50 10.63
C TRP A 32 42.80 -14.49 10.20
N GLU A 33 43.25 -14.62 8.94
CA GLU A 33 44.20 -13.70 8.33
C GLU A 33 43.53 -12.96 7.17
N ALA A 34 43.68 -11.64 7.15
CA ALA A 34 43.21 -10.81 6.05
C ALA A 34 44.10 -10.97 4.83
N SER A 35 43.51 -11.27 3.67
CA SER A 35 44.24 -11.28 2.41
C SER A 35 44.14 -9.91 1.74
N GLN A 36 45.31 -9.30 1.45
CA GLN A 36 45.38 -8.02 0.76
C GLN A 36 45.40 -8.18 -0.77
N TRP A 37 45.60 -9.39 -1.25
CA TRP A 37 45.81 -9.66 -2.67
C TRP A 37 44.75 -10.52 -3.35
N GLU A 38 43.87 -11.09 -2.55
CA GLU A 38 42.83 -12.00 -3.04
C GLU A 38 41.46 -11.54 -2.58
N ASP A 39 40.46 -11.72 -3.44
CA ASP A 39 39.08 -11.46 -3.13
C ASP A 39 38.17 -12.47 -3.80
N LEU A 40 36.92 -12.55 -3.34
CA LEU A 40 35.89 -13.36 -3.96
C LEU A 40 35.47 -12.72 -5.29
N LYS A 41 35.47 -13.52 -6.33
CA LYS A 41 34.87 -13.10 -7.58
C LYS A 41 33.37 -13.37 -7.55
N PHE A 42 32.59 -12.36 -7.81
CA PHE A 42 31.15 -12.49 -8.01
C PHE A 42 30.71 -11.65 -9.20
N THR A 43 29.62 -12.06 -9.80
CA THR A 43 28.95 -11.28 -10.84
C THR A 43 27.65 -10.77 -10.26
N LEU A 44 27.49 -9.45 -10.22
CA LEU A 44 26.28 -8.81 -9.80
C LEU A 44 25.45 -8.47 -11.03
N TYR A 45 24.26 -9.05 -11.13
CA TYR A 45 23.28 -8.69 -12.14
C TYR A 45 22.29 -7.72 -11.51
N ARG A 46 22.08 -6.61 -12.17
CA ARG A 46 21.05 -5.64 -11.84
C ARG A 46 20.01 -5.68 -12.94
N ALA A 47 18.75 -5.83 -12.56
CA ALA A 47 17.66 -5.61 -13.50
C ALA A 47 17.56 -4.10 -13.79
N ASP A 48 17.53 -3.76 -15.05
CA ASP A 48 17.23 -2.41 -15.52
C ASP A 48 15.85 -2.47 -16.14
N PHE A 49 14.87 -1.87 -15.45
CA PHE A 49 13.48 -1.94 -15.86
C PHE A 49 13.15 -0.74 -16.73
N GLU A 50 12.65 -1.01 -17.91
CA GLU A 50 12.08 0.02 -18.76
C GLU A 50 10.61 0.27 -18.34
N SER A 51 10.13 1.48 -18.60
CA SER A 51 8.77 1.90 -18.25
C SER A 51 7.69 1.15 -19.04
N SER A 52 8.08 0.48 -20.12
CA SER A 52 7.20 -0.35 -20.94
C SER A 52 8.00 -1.43 -21.63
N GLY A 53 7.43 -2.61 -21.73
CA GLY A 53 8.09 -3.74 -22.39
C GLY A 53 7.31 -5.03 -22.14
N SER A 54 7.75 -6.12 -22.78
CA SER A 54 7.29 -7.46 -22.48
C SER A 54 8.43 -8.26 -21.86
N VAL A 55 8.16 -8.98 -20.79
CA VAL A 55 9.13 -9.89 -20.17
C VAL A 55 8.58 -11.29 -20.26
N GLU A 56 9.36 -12.18 -20.82
CA GLU A 56 9.07 -13.60 -20.86
C GLU A 56 9.87 -14.29 -19.75
N LEU A 57 9.20 -14.80 -18.74
CA LEU A 57 9.82 -15.49 -17.62
C LEU A 57 9.62 -16.98 -17.74
N TYR A 58 10.70 -17.71 -17.69
CA TYR A 58 10.69 -19.17 -17.69
C TYR A 58 11.06 -19.66 -16.29
N SER A 59 10.15 -20.37 -15.63
CA SER A 59 10.43 -21.06 -14.37
C SER A 59 10.62 -22.54 -14.65
N PRO A 60 11.77 -23.13 -14.33
CA PRO A 60 11.90 -24.58 -14.40
C PRO A 60 11.03 -25.20 -13.29
N GLU A 61 10.26 -26.23 -13.64
CA GLU A 61 9.53 -27.00 -12.62
C GLU A 61 10.50 -27.61 -11.60
N LEU A 62 10.22 -27.36 -10.35
CA LEU A 62 10.87 -28.03 -9.22
C LEU A 62 10.14 -29.35 -8.96
N GLY A 63 10.40 -30.38 -9.75
CA GLY A 63 9.79 -31.69 -9.58
C GLY A 63 10.45 -32.76 -10.42
N GLU A 64 10.41 -33.99 -9.92
CA GLU A 64 11.03 -35.14 -10.56
C GLU A 64 10.47 -35.39 -11.97
N GLY A 65 11.33 -35.25 -12.95
CA GLY A 65 11.22 -35.94 -14.24
C GLY A 65 10.56 -35.24 -15.39
N ASN A 66 9.81 -34.17 -15.22
CA ASN A 66 9.24 -33.37 -16.32
C ASN A 66 9.75 -31.94 -16.28
N LYS A 67 10.63 -31.63 -17.19
CA LYS A 67 11.04 -30.24 -17.46
C LYS A 67 9.92 -29.53 -18.22
N GLN A 68 8.83 -29.21 -17.57
CA GLN A 68 7.87 -28.28 -18.15
C GLN A 68 8.30 -26.88 -17.76
N ILE A 69 8.50 -26.07 -18.76
CA ILE A 69 8.64 -24.63 -18.58
C ILE A 69 7.23 -24.11 -18.37
N ALA A 70 6.89 -23.73 -17.13
CA ALA A 70 5.63 -23.09 -16.86
C ALA A 70 5.70 -21.66 -17.42
N THR A 71 4.91 -21.39 -18.44
CA THR A 71 4.65 -20.01 -18.86
C THR A 71 3.74 -19.38 -17.82
N LEU A 72 4.15 -18.28 -17.24
CA LEU A 72 3.31 -17.52 -16.35
C LEU A 72 2.14 -16.95 -17.15
N VAL A 73 0.92 -17.30 -16.76
CA VAL A 73 -0.31 -17.09 -17.55
C VAL A 73 -0.73 -15.62 -17.61
N GLU A 74 -0.21 -14.79 -16.72
CA GLU A 74 -0.45 -13.35 -16.72
C GLU A 74 0.84 -12.63 -16.31
N ASN A 75 0.93 -11.36 -16.61
CA ASN A 75 2.11 -10.53 -16.38
C ASN A 75 2.66 -10.74 -14.94
N PRO A 76 3.67 -11.58 -14.74
CA PRO A 76 4.10 -12.01 -13.41
C PRO A 76 4.92 -10.94 -12.69
N ILE A 77 5.30 -9.94 -13.42
CA ILE A 77 5.75 -8.68 -12.89
C ILE A 77 4.54 -7.73 -12.93
N ASN A 78 3.46 -8.15 -12.37
CA ASN A 78 2.57 -7.20 -11.79
C ASN A 78 3.27 -6.73 -10.51
N VAL A 79 4.27 -5.91 -10.72
CA VAL A 79 4.91 -5.12 -9.70
C VAL A 79 3.78 -4.36 -9.07
N ILE A 80 3.28 -4.89 -7.94
CA ILE A 80 2.33 -4.19 -7.09
C ILE A 80 1.46 -3.28 -7.96
N SER A 81 0.29 -3.75 -8.37
CA SER A 81 -0.58 -2.95 -9.22
C SER A 81 -0.56 -1.55 -8.64
N LYS A 82 -0.15 -0.58 -9.45
CA LYS A 82 0.01 0.80 -9.01
C LYS A 82 -1.37 1.26 -8.55
N GLU A 83 -1.65 1.06 -7.28
CA GLU A 83 -2.86 1.59 -6.68
C GLU A 83 -2.72 3.10 -6.61
N ILE A 84 -3.62 3.82 -7.20
CA ILE A 84 -3.69 5.27 -7.08
C ILE A 84 -4.99 5.66 -6.39
N ARG A 85 -4.95 6.79 -5.70
CA ARG A 85 -6.12 7.39 -5.08
C ARG A 85 -6.46 8.68 -5.78
N VAL A 86 -7.66 8.75 -6.29
CA VAL A 86 -8.18 9.93 -6.98
C VAL A 86 -9.18 10.62 -6.09
N GLY A 87 -8.85 11.81 -5.61
CA GLY A 87 -9.76 12.64 -4.83
C GLY A 87 -10.86 13.25 -5.70
N LEU A 88 -12.09 13.18 -5.24
CA LEU A 88 -13.26 13.73 -5.93
C LEU A 88 -13.55 15.21 -5.53
N GLY A 89 -12.72 15.77 -4.66
CA GLY A 89 -12.97 17.10 -4.10
C GLY A 89 -14.20 17.14 -3.19
N THR A 90 -14.86 18.29 -3.11
CA THR A 90 -16.05 18.49 -2.27
C THR A 90 -17.36 18.36 -3.04
N THR A 91 -17.31 18.04 -4.34
CA THR A 91 -18.49 17.94 -5.17
C THR A 91 -19.22 16.62 -4.90
N VAL A 92 -20.51 16.70 -4.67
CA VAL A 92 -21.38 15.54 -4.54
C VAL A 92 -21.66 14.98 -5.93
N HIS A 93 -21.24 13.75 -6.16
CA HIS A 93 -21.56 13.04 -7.39
C HIS A 93 -22.71 12.06 -7.12
N ASP A 94 -23.85 12.28 -7.75
CA ASP A 94 -25.01 11.38 -7.66
C ASP A 94 -24.83 10.19 -8.63
N VAL A 95 -23.82 9.40 -8.35
CA VAL A 95 -23.47 8.21 -9.14
C VAL A 95 -23.12 7.04 -8.22
N THR A 96 -23.43 5.84 -8.66
CA THR A 96 -23.05 4.62 -7.98
C THR A 96 -21.71 4.14 -8.54
N TYR A 97 -20.76 3.91 -7.68
CA TYR A 97 -19.45 3.37 -8.02
C TYR A 97 -19.47 1.86 -7.78
N GLU A 98 -19.19 1.09 -8.81
CA GLU A 98 -19.12 -0.37 -8.73
C GLU A 98 -17.68 -0.83 -8.95
N VAL A 99 -17.18 -1.74 -8.09
CA VAL A 99 -15.87 -2.34 -8.27
C VAL A 99 -15.78 -3.01 -9.64
N GLY A 100 -14.69 -2.75 -10.36
CA GLY A 100 -14.49 -3.18 -11.73
C GLY A 100 -14.92 -2.17 -12.80
N ASN A 101 -15.51 -1.01 -12.40
CA ASN A 101 -15.69 0.06 -13.37
C ASN A 101 -14.34 0.62 -13.80
N THR A 102 -14.12 0.80 -15.09
CA THR A 102 -12.92 1.43 -15.62
C THR A 102 -13.08 2.94 -15.66
N PHE A 103 -12.20 3.63 -14.98
CA PHE A 103 -12.08 5.10 -14.99
C PHE A 103 -11.02 5.51 -15.99
N PHE A 104 -11.24 6.63 -16.66
CA PHE A 104 -10.28 7.13 -17.64
C PHE A 104 -10.26 8.66 -17.69
N GLN A 105 -9.15 9.18 -18.17
CA GLN A 105 -8.94 10.59 -18.43
C GLN A 105 -8.56 10.76 -19.90
N GLY A 106 -9.02 11.84 -20.52
CA GLY A 106 -8.74 12.13 -21.92
C GLY A 106 -9.94 11.85 -22.84
N PRO A 107 -9.71 11.85 -24.17
CA PRO A 107 -10.79 11.66 -25.16
C PRO A 107 -11.36 10.24 -25.12
N ASP A 108 -12.67 10.13 -25.35
CA ASP A 108 -13.33 8.83 -25.51
C ASP A 108 -12.69 8.06 -26.68
N GLY A 109 -12.36 6.80 -26.45
CA GLY A 109 -11.71 5.93 -27.44
C GLY A 109 -10.19 6.09 -27.58
N ASN A 110 -9.59 7.10 -26.95
CA ASN A 110 -8.12 7.25 -26.85
C ASN A 110 -7.73 7.91 -25.52
N PRO A 111 -7.96 7.23 -24.40
CA PRO A 111 -7.67 7.79 -23.08
C PRO A 111 -6.18 8.01 -22.88
N THR A 112 -5.82 9.05 -22.15
CA THR A 112 -4.45 9.34 -21.73
C THR A 112 -4.07 8.60 -20.46
N ALA A 113 -5.06 8.25 -19.64
CA ALA A 113 -4.89 7.41 -18.47
C ALA A 113 -6.15 6.55 -18.25
N THR A 114 -5.95 5.34 -17.74
CA THR A 114 -7.02 4.42 -17.35
C THR A 114 -6.70 3.75 -16.03
N GLY A 115 -7.72 3.29 -15.31
CA GLY A 115 -7.59 2.50 -14.10
C GLY A 115 -8.92 1.86 -13.72
N ASP A 116 -8.85 0.70 -13.08
CA ASP A 116 -10.03 -0.05 -12.67
C ASP A 116 -10.34 0.20 -11.19
N LEU A 117 -11.61 0.45 -10.87
CA LEU A 117 -12.04 0.71 -9.51
C LEU A 117 -11.95 -0.56 -8.66
N VAL A 118 -11.17 -0.50 -7.61
CA VAL A 118 -11.07 -1.56 -6.60
C VAL A 118 -11.73 -1.18 -5.28
N GLY A 119 -11.98 0.08 -5.05
CA GLY A 119 -12.64 0.55 -3.84
C GLY A 119 -12.92 2.04 -3.84
N VAL A 120 -13.66 2.46 -2.85
CA VAL A 120 -13.94 3.86 -2.55
C VAL A 120 -13.55 4.17 -1.12
N ALA A 121 -13.16 5.42 -0.86
CA ALA A 121 -12.84 5.87 0.47
C ALA A 121 -13.53 7.20 0.79
N ALA A 122 -13.79 7.41 2.08
CA ALA A 122 -14.45 8.58 2.58
C ALA A 122 -14.04 8.85 4.04
N SER A 123 -14.76 9.76 4.70
CA SER A 123 -14.72 9.88 6.18
C SER A 123 -15.39 8.66 6.82
N ALA A 124 -14.84 8.19 7.93
CA ALA A 124 -15.52 7.19 8.76
C ALA A 124 -16.79 7.79 9.39
N THR A 125 -17.84 6.98 9.55
CA THR A 125 -19.10 7.43 10.16
C THR A 125 -19.73 6.38 11.04
N GLY A 126 -20.52 6.81 12.00
CA GLY A 126 -21.34 5.94 12.83
C GLY A 126 -20.55 5.12 13.83
N ASP A 127 -21.12 3.99 14.22
CA ASP A 127 -20.51 3.11 15.19
C ASP A 127 -19.37 2.29 14.57
N LEU A 128 -18.29 2.17 15.34
CA LEU A 128 -17.16 1.33 15.02
C LEU A 128 -17.37 -0.06 15.64
N THR A 129 -17.09 -1.10 14.87
CA THR A 129 -17.18 -2.46 15.40
C THR A 129 -15.98 -2.77 16.29
N ILE A 130 -16.22 -3.10 17.55
CA ILE A 130 -15.16 -3.54 18.47
C ILE A 130 -14.81 -4.99 18.17
N THR A 131 -13.64 -5.22 17.56
CA THR A 131 -13.15 -6.56 17.27
C THR A 131 -12.25 -7.10 18.39
N ASN A 132 -11.65 -6.21 19.17
CA ASN A 132 -10.98 -6.52 20.43
C ASN A 132 -11.23 -5.37 21.41
N PRO A 133 -11.87 -5.62 22.56
CA PRO A 133 -12.21 -4.55 23.51
C PRO A 133 -10.99 -3.98 24.24
N GLY A 134 -9.83 -4.58 24.11
CA GLY A 134 -8.67 -4.20 24.88
C GLY A 134 -8.83 -4.47 26.38
N ILE A 135 -7.84 -4.12 27.16
CA ILE A 135 -7.82 -4.28 28.60
C ILE A 135 -7.04 -3.16 29.29
N GLY A 136 -7.33 -2.93 30.56
CA GLY A 136 -6.55 -2.02 31.40
C GLY A 136 -6.85 -0.54 31.16
N TYR A 137 -8.01 -0.21 30.60
CA TYR A 137 -8.46 1.16 30.49
C TYR A 137 -9.02 1.66 31.82
N THR A 138 -8.92 2.94 32.05
CA THR A 138 -9.56 3.60 33.20
C THR A 138 -10.96 4.11 32.79
N PRO A 139 -11.96 4.07 33.69
CA PRO A 139 -11.89 3.53 35.04
C PRO A 139 -11.84 2.00 35.06
N ALA A 140 -11.16 1.46 36.05
CA ALA A 140 -11.16 0.01 36.32
C ALA A 140 -12.52 -0.51 36.79
N ASP A 141 -13.31 0.36 37.39
CA ASP A 141 -14.68 0.10 37.86
C ASP A 141 -15.63 1.18 37.35
N GLY A 142 -16.83 0.78 36.95
CA GLY A 142 -17.87 1.69 36.46
C GLY A 142 -17.74 1.98 34.96
N THR A 143 -18.53 2.95 34.50
CA THR A 143 -18.62 3.30 33.06
C THR A 143 -18.26 4.78 32.87
N PHE A 144 -17.46 5.02 31.84
CA PHE A 144 -17.03 6.36 31.45
C PHE A 144 -16.96 6.50 29.94
N VAL A 145 -17.29 7.68 29.41
CA VAL A 145 -17.14 8.02 27.99
C VAL A 145 -15.97 8.97 27.81
N PHE A 146 -15.05 8.58 26.96
CA PHE A 146 -13.94 9.43 26.48
C PHE A 146 -14.36 10.00 25.15
N SER A 147 -14.47 11.31 25.05
CA SER A 147 -14.84 11.99 23.81
C SER A 147 -13.62 12.39 23.01
N ASP A 148 -13.77 12.44 21.68
CA ASP A 148 -12.78 12.92 20.72
C ASP A 148 -11.42 12.21 20.83
N VAL A 149 -11.44 10.91 21.08
CA VAL A 149 -10.21 10.11 21.16
C VAL A 149 -9.64 9.91 19.77
N ASN A 150 -8.38 10.31 19.57
CA ASN A 150 -7.69 10.12 18.29
C ASN A 150 -7.59 8.64 17.92
N LEU A 151 -8.03 8.32 16.72
CA LEU A 151 -7.90 6.99 16.13
C LEU A 151 -6.59 6.88 15.35
N VAL A 152 -5.94 5.74 15.49
CA VAL A 152 -4.73 5.40 14.78
C VAL A 152 -5.01 4.20 13.88
N THR A 153 -4.71 4.31 12.62
CA THR A 153 -4.90 3.24 11.64
C THR A 153 -3.87 2.12 11.86
N VAL A 154 -4.34 0.89 11.95
CA VAL A 154 -3.53 -0.33 12.07
C VAL A 154 -3.43 -1.01 10.71
N SER A 155 -4.52 -1.05 9.96
CA SER A 155 -4.56 -1.46 8.56
C SER A 155 -5.52 -0.56 7.80
N GLY A 156 -5.22 -0.29 6.54
CA GLY A 156 -5.89 0.71 5.73
C GLY A 156 -5.08 2.02 5.65
N THR A 157 -5.67 3.04 5.06
CA THR A 157 -4.99 4.31 4.77
C THR A 157 -5.71 5.54 5.34
N GLY A 158 -6.85 5.32 6.00
CA GLY A 158 -7.59 6.41 6.63
C GLY A 158 -6.80 7.11 7.75
N ALA A 159 -7.07 8.39 7.95
CA ALA A 159 -6.41 9.23 8.93
C ALA A 159 -7.31 10.30 9.52
N ASN A 160 -6.89 10.84 10.67
CA ASN A 160 -7.49 12.03 11.33
C ASN A 160 -8.93 11.86 11.81
N ALA A 161 -9.41 10.63 12.03
CA ALA A 161 -10.68 10.43 12.70
C ALA A 161 -10.51 10.46 14.22
N THR A 162 -11.57 10.90 14.91
CA THR A 162 -11.73 10.75 16.36
C THR A 162 -13.00 9.97 16.67
N ALA A 163 -13.07 9.39 17.84
CA ALA A 163 -14.24 8.65 18.30
C ALA A 163 -14.54 8.89 19.79
N ASP A 164 -15.81 8.79 20.13
CA ASP A 164 -16.27 8.69 21.49
C ASP A 164 -16.23 7.22 21.91
N ILE A 165 -15.46 6.90 22.94
CA ILE A 165 -15.24 5.54 23.39
C ILE A 165 -15.78 5.37 24.80
N THR A 166 -16.71 4.44 24.94
CA THR A 166 -17.26 4.05 26.25
C THR A 166 -16.43 2.90 26.81
N VAL A 167 -15.86 3.15 27.98
CA VAL A 167 -15.14 2.13 28.75
C VAL A 167 -16.00 1.75 29.97
N ARG A 168 -16.10 0.46 30.22
CA ARG A 168 -16.72 -0.10 31.42
C ARG A 168 -15.83 -1.21 31.98
N ASP A 169 -15.58 -1.09 33.29
CA ASP A 169 -14.78 -2.07 34.04
C ASP A 169 -13.42 -2.42 33.34
N GLY A 170 -12.78 -1.38 32.82
CA GLY A 170 -11.45 -1.49 32.21
C GLY A 170 -11.41 -1.97 30.77
N VAL A 171 -12.56 -2.18 30.11
CA VAL A 171 -12.65 -2.60 28.70
C VAL A 171 -13.54 -1.65 27.90
N ALA A 172 -13.25 -1.49 26.60
CA ALA A 172 -14.11 -0.73 25.71
C ALA A 172 -15.37 -1.53 25.34
N ILE A 173 -16.55 -0.91 25.49
CA ILE A 173 -17.85 -1.55 25.22
C ILE A 173 -18.60 -0.90 24.06
N ALA A 174 -18.29 0.35 23.73
CA ALA A 174 -18.81 1.04 22.55
C ALA A 174 -17.77 2.03 22.01
N ALA A 175 -17.82 2.27 20.72
CA ALA A 175 -17.03 3.29 20.04
C ALA A 175 -17.86 3.85 18.89
N THR A 176 -18.00 5.17 18.83
CA THR A 176 -18.75 5.88 17.78
C THR A 176 -17.89 7.00 17.26
N VAL A 177 -17.81 7.18 15.95
CA VAL A 177 -17.08 8.29 15.34
C VAL A 177 -17.62 9.61 15.87
N SER A 178 -16.75 10.50 16.34
CA SER A 178 -17.15 11.80 16.87
C SER A 178 -17.82 12.65 15.77
N THR A 179 -18.75 13.51 16.16
CA THR A 179 -19.49 14.35 15.21
C THR A 179 -18.54 15.23 14.41
N ASP A 180 -18.71 15.24 13.08
CA ASP A 180 -17.91 16.00 12.11
C ASP A 180 -16.39 15.71 12.16
N ALA A 181 -15.97 14.61 12.76
CA ALA A 181 -14.57 14.25 12.96
C ALA A 181 -14.22 12.86 12.38
N GLY A 182 -14.88 12.46 11.30
CA GLY A 182 -14.67 11.17 10.63
C GLY A 182 -13.36 11.05 9.83
N GLY A 183 -12.53 12.09 9.80
CA GLY A 183 -11.29 12.08 9.06
C GLY A 183 -11.48 11.88 7.56
N ASN A 184 -10.54 11.23 6.91
CA ASN A 184 -10.60 10.97 5.48
C ASN A 184 -9.87 9.66 5.10
N GLY A 185 -10.12 9.16 3.89
CA GLY A 185 -9.40 8.04 3.31
C GLY A 185 -9.74 6.67 3.90
N TYR A 186 -10.81 6.55 4.68
CA TYR A 186 -11.25 5.28 5.26
C TYR A 186 -12.07 4.44 4.29
N GLN A 187 -11.91 3.15 4.43
CA GLN A 187 -12.75 2.13 3.79
C GLN A 187 -13.47 1.32 4.88
N VAL A 188 -14.60 0.74 4.51
CA VAL A 188 -15.25 -0.26 5.37
C VAL A 188 -14.30 -1.44 5.53
N GLY A 189 -14.08 -1.86 6.78
CA GLY A 189 -13.14 -2.93 7.12
C GLY A 189 -11.76 -2.45 7.59
N ASP A 190 -11.42 -1.17 7.46
CA ASP A 190 -10.18 -0.62 8.01
C ASP A 190 -10.12 -0.86 9.53
N VAL A 191 -8.94 -1.29 9.99
CA VAL A 191 -8.72 -1.61 11.40
C VAL A 191 -8.00 -0.47 12.09
N LEU A 192 -8.57 -0.03 13.18
CA LEU A 192 -8.12 1.12 13.96
C LEU A 192 -7.78 0.71 15.39
N THR A 193 -6.98 1.54 16.03
CA THR A 193 -6.72 1.50 17.47
C THR A 193 -6.72 2.91 18.02
N VAL A 194 -6.48 3.03 19.31
CA VAL A 194 -6.31 4.33 19.99
C VAL A 194 -4.88 4.44 20.52
N GLY A 195 -4.31 5.62 20.44
CA GLY A 195 -2.98 5.89 20.99
C GLY A 195 -3.03 5.98 22.52
N THR A 196 -3.94 6.79 23.02
CA THR A 196 -4.10 7.03 24.45
C THR A 196 -5.57 7.36 24.74
N ILE A 197 -6.19 6.65 25.67
CA ILE A 197 -7.51 6.97 26.18
C ILE A 197 -7.35 7.55 27.59
N GLY A 198 -7.68 8.83 27.75
CA GLY A 198 -7.56 9.52 29.03
C GLY A 198 -6.14 9.74 29.52
N ILE A 199 -5.99 10.46 30.64
CA ILE A 199 -4.71 11.01 31.12
C ILE A 199 -3.80 9.96 31.78
N ALA A 200 -4.29 8.78 32.08
CA ALA A 200 -3.50 7.75 32.77
C ALA A 200 -3.79 6.34 32.27
N SER A 201 -4.26 6.22 31.06
CA SER A 201 -4.65 4.92 30.51
C SER A 201 -3.41 4.10 30.16
N VAL A 202 -3.26 2.99 30.84
CA VAL A 202 -2.32 1.91 30.50
C VAL A 202 -3.00 0.84 29.63
N GLY A 203 -4.22 1.10 29.20
CA GLY A 203 -5.01 0.21 28.36
C GLY A 203 -4.32 -0.08 27.01
N ARG A 204 -4.53 -1.27 26.50
CA ARG A 204 -3.89 -1.77 25.30
C ARG A 204 -4.77 -2.74 24.55
N ASN A 205 -4.38 -2.96 23.29
CA ASN A 205 -4.97 -3.97 22.39
C ASN A 205 -6.41 -3.68 21.95
N LEU A 206 -6.95 -2.48 22.11
CA LEU A 206 -8.22 -2.12 21.48
C LEU A 206 -8.06 -2.23 19.95
N ARG A 207 -9.02 -2.91 19.33
CA ARG A 207 -9.16 -2.97 17.88
C ARG A 207 -10.60 -2.64 17.52
N LEU A 208 -10.71 -1.69 16.61
CA LEU A 208 -11.97 -1.19 16.08
C LEU A 208 -11.93 -1.41 14.56
N THR A 209 -13.08 -1.68 13.98
CA THR A 209 -13.20 -1.80 12.52
C THR A 209 -14.23 -0.77 12.04
N VAL A 210 -13.88 -0.06 10.97
CA VAL A 210 -14.80 0.88 10.31
C VAL A 210 -15.96 0.10 9.71
N ALA A 211 -17.17 0.36 10.22
CA ALA A 211 -18.38 -0.29 9.77
C ALA A 211 -19.15 0.55 8.73
N GLY A 212 -18.95 1.86 8.72
CA GLY A 212 -19.58 2.77 7.78
C GLY A 212 -18.67 3.91 7.37
N ILE A 213 -18.85 4.37 6.14
CA ILE A 213 -18.18 5.56 5.59
C ILE A 213 -19.24 6.55 5.10
N GLY A 214 -18.85 7.81 5.07
CA GLY A 214 -19.67 8.89 4.54
C GLY A 214 -19.72 8.90 3.02
N GLN A 215 -19.97 10.07 2.47
CA GLN A 215 -19.97 10.26 1.03
C GLN A 215 -18.60 10.00 0.45
N THR A 216 -18.54 9.22 -0.63
CA THR A 216 -17.30 8.90 -1.35
C THR A 216 -16.54 10.19 -1.71
N SER A 217 -15.33 10.30 -1.20
CA SER A 217 -14.43 11.41 -1.45
C SER A 217 -13.19 11.01 -2.26
N GLN A 218 -12.92 9.72 -2.35
CA GLN A 218 -11.78 9.19 -3.10
C GLN A 218 -12.18 7.90 -3.82
N LEU A 219 -11.65 7.74 -5.03
CA LEU A 219 -11.65 6.49 -5.77
C LEU A 219 -10.29 5.81 -5.62
N ILE A 220 -10.30 4.51 -5.48
CA ILE A 220 -9.10 3.69 -5.40
C ILE A 220 -9.05 2.87 -6.67
N LEU A 221 -8.05 3.11 -7.50
CA LEU A 221 -7.89 2.49 -8.82
C LEU A 221 -6.64 1.63 -8.85
N ASP A 222 -6.72 0.47 -9.47
CA ASP A 222 -5.57 -0.35 -9.85
C ASP A 222 -5.47 -0.51 -11.38
N ASN A 223 -4.58 -1.39 -11.85
CA ASN A 223 -4.32 -1.58 -13.29
C ASN A 223 -4.07 -0.26 -14.03
N VAL A 224 -3.48 0.69 -13.35
CA VAL A 224 -3.33 2.05 -13.87
C VAL A 224 -2.35 2.07 -15.04
N GLN A 225 -2.83 2.55 -16.17
CA GLN A 225 -2.05 2.82 -17.36
C GLN A 225 -2.06 4.31 -17.66
N GLY A 226 -0.92 4.87 -18.00
CA GLY A 226 -0.74 6.31 -18.14
C GLY A 226 -0.71 7.01 -16.80
N ASP A 227 -0.74 8.32 -16.84
CA ASP A 227 -0.71 9.17 -15.64
C ASP A 227 -1.99 10.01 -15.56
N PHE A 228 -2.74 9.87 -14.47
CA PHE A 228 -3.83 10.77 -14.15
C PHE A 228 -3.26 12.12 -13.74
N VAL A 229 -3.66 13.15 -14.43
CA VAL A 229 -3.17 14.53 -14.20
C VAL A 229 -4.16 15.29 -13.33
N VAL A 230 -3.67 15.80 -12.21
CA VAL A 230 -4.43 16.63 -11.27
C VAL A 230 -4.46 18.07 -11.76
N GLY A 231 -5.62 18.73 -11.69
CA GLY A 231 -5.74 20.15 -11.97
C GLY A 231 -5.68 20.57 -13.44
N ALA A 232 -5.39 19.68 -14.36
CA ALA A 232 -5.58 19.94 -15.77
C ALA A 232 -7.06 19.81 -16.13
N ALA A 233 -7.51 20.43 -17.20
CA ALA A 233 -8.89 20.41 -17.71
C ALA A 233 -9.30 19.01 -18.21
N GLY A 234 -9.05 17.99 -17.41
CA GLY A 234 -9.34 16.59 -17.70
C GLY A 234 -10.38 16.07 -16.73
N THR A 235 -11.61 16.05 -17.14
CA THR A 235 -12.70 15.35 -16.47
C THR A 235 -12.34 13.87 -16.38
N ILE A 236 -12.44 13.29 -15.20
CA ILE A 236 -12.40 11.84 -15.04
C ILE A 236 -13.76 11.30 -15.45
N LYS A 237 -13.74 10.28 -16.26
CA LYS A 237 -14.91 9.62 -16.78
C LYS A 237 -14.89 8.15 -16.42
N PHE A 238 -16.04 7.52 -16.39
CA PHE A 238 -16.13 6.07 -16.30
C PHE A 238 -17.25 5.54 -17.20
N PHE A 239 -17.12 4.28 -17.62
CA PHE A 239 -18.18 3.58 -18.29
C PHE A 239 -19.06 2.88 -17.25
N ASN A 240 -20.36 3.17 -17.30
CA ASN A 240 -21.33 2.41 -16.53
C ASN A 240 -21.51 0.99 -17.11
N SER A 241 -22.27 0.16 -16.41
CA SER A 241 -22.58 -1.22 -16.84
C SER A 241 -23.27 -1.32 -18.20
N SER A 242 -23.81 -0.22 -18.73
CA SER A 242 -24.41 -0.12 -20.06
C SER A 242 -23.44 0.37 -21.13
N GLY A 243 -22.15 0.58 -20.78
CA GLY A 243 -21.14 1.07 -21.72
C GLY A 243 -21.28 2.57 -22.05
N ILE A 244 -22.05 3.32 -21.29
CA ILE A 244 -22.22 4.76 -21.47
C ILE A 244 -21.21 5.49 -20.61
N SER A 245 -20.42 6.37 -21.24
CA SER A 245 -19.46 7.23 -20.58
C SER A 245 -20.19 8.27 -19.71
N THR A 246 -19.81 8.34 -18.45
CA THR A 246 -20.32 9.33 -17.50
C THR A 246 -19.16 10.20 -17.03
N GLU A 247 -19.32 11.52 -17.14
CA GLU A 247 -18.34 12.47 -16.65
C GLU A 247 -18.56 12.73 -15.14
N LEU A 248 -17.48 12.67 -14.38
CA LEU A 248 -17.47 13.19 -13.02
C LEU A 248 -17.23 14.70 -13.09
N ASN A 249 -18.30 15.45 -13.28
CA ASN A 249 -18.25 16.91 -13.36
C ASN A 249 -17.79 17.48 -12.00
N GLY A 250 -16.85 18.41 -12.05
CA GLY A 250 -16.40 19.13 -10.85
C GLY A 250 -15.22 18.50 -10.12
N VAL A 251 -14.56 17.50 -10.66
CA VAL A 251 -13.22 17.11 -10.23
C VAL A 251 -12.24 18.18 -10.70
N THR A 252 -12.46 19.39 -10.20
CA THR A 252 -11.59 20.54 -10.49
C THR A 252 -10.50 20.58 -9.44
N GLY A 253 -9.33 20.10 -9.83
CA GLY A 253 -8.07 20.60 -9.27
C GLY A 253 -7.88 20.50 -7.77
N GLY A 254 -8.08 19.36 -7.17
CA GLY A 254 -7.84 19.17 -5.75
C GLY A 254 -7.69 17.71 -5.34
N GLY A 255 -7.73 16.83 -6.30
CA GLY A 255 -7.49 15.41 -6.03
C GLY A 255 -6.00 15.16 -5.90
N ASP A 256 -5.53 14.89 -4.70
CA ASP A 256 -4.21 14.32 -4.51
C ASP A 256 -4.20 12.94 -5.16
N VAL A 257 -3.49 12.81 -6.27
CA VAL A 257 -3.07 11.49 -6.74
C VAL A 257 -1.92 11.08 -5.84
N THR A 258 -2.23 10.44 -4.75
CA THR A 258 -1.23 9.86 -3.85
C THR A 258 -0.89 8.47 -4.38
N ILE A 259 0.37 8.29 -4.71
CA ILE A 259 0.97 6.97 -4.90
C ILE A 259 1.45 6.54 -3.52
N PRO A 260 0.99 5.43 -2.97
CA PRO A 260 1.46 4.95 -1.67
C PRO A 260 2.93 4.58 -1.67
#